data_bbc0c9539bfd098a10afba2b8050a565
#
_entry.id   bbc0c9539bfd098a10afba2b8050a565
#
_cell.length_a   1.000
_cell.length_b   1.000
_cell.length_c   1.000
_cell.angle_alpha   90.00
_cell.angle_beta   90.00
_cell.angle_gamma   90.00
#
_symmetry.space_group_name_H-M   'P 1'
#
loop_
_entity.id
_entity.type
_entity.pdbx_description
1 polymer ?
#
loop_
_entity_poly.entity_id
_entity_poly.type
_entity_poly.pdbx_seq_one_letter_code
_entity_poly.pdbx_strand_id
1 'polypeptide(L)'
;MNLEKITSLKGSIQNPNSSKRRPLPAVLLPVSLLLAFIVIFGLMFGSRLLPATEVTTAPVIALRLNPDQSETQTPDNPLEVDRNTVLFQSSGWIEPDPYIINVPTLIDGVVKEVFALEGQHVEKGDTLATLIDDDALLDVKHATQAIATLDAMKVAHCAQLPVLNAEMQGVQKQIEAAKALHAELLDVSTRLASVPSGSVSALEVRQAQLKVDAQKAVIDEATAALAGVIAKINKVNLEELSVKAKISAAQTELARKNLALERTIIRAPINGVVLHLHAEPGKKRMLASDDPKSANIVELYDPENLQARIDVPLSEAASLQIGQAVSITTDLLPDTRFTGEVTRIMGEADLQRNTLQAKVRLHNPDTRLRPEMLVRAAFHPSGNADTPTAKNGSMARGLTLFVPTGSLFEQSQESARVWSVERGRARLHILTLGSEKREGHIQVIEGLKPGDQVILPPLDGLKENQRIKIASST
;
A
#
# COMPACT_ATOMS: atom_id res chain seq x y z
N MET A 1 17.95 26.94 -59.69
CA MET A 1 17.80 27.96 -60.75
C MET A 1 17.93 29.28 -60.04
N ASN A 2 19.17 29.83 -60.23
CA ASN A 2 19.67 31.23 -60.23
C ASN A 2 19.17 32.20 -59.14
N LEU A 3 19.96 32.51 -58.10
CA LEU A 3 21.17 33.34 -58.00
C LEU A 3 21.22 34.52 -58.97
N GLU A 4 21.54 35.69 -58.38
CA GLU A 4 21.98 36.95 -58.93
C GLU A 4 20.88 37.93 -59.30
N LYS A 5 20.86 38.98 -58.52
CA LYS A 5 20.96 40.41 -58.84
C LYS A 5 20.30 41.24 -57.77
N ILE A 6 21.06 41.96 -57.02
CA ILE A 6 20.96 43.43 -57.04
C ILE A 6 22.14 43.98 -56.24
N THR A 7 23.21 44.27 -56.98
CA THR A 7 24.20 45.28 -56.64
C THR A 7 23.79 46.56 -57.31
N SER A 8 24.11 47.67 -56.67
CA SER A 8 24.11 49.04 -57.09
C SER A 8 22.91 49.93 -56.80
N LEU A 9 23.12 50.75 -55.78
CA LEU A 9 22.80 52.17 -55.86
C LEU A 9 23.75 52.98 -54.95
N LYS A 10 24.81 53.54 -55.55
CA LYS A 10 25.60 54.60 -55.01
C LYS A 10 24.76 55.89 -55.09
N GLY A 11 24.57 56.55 -53.95
CA GLY A 11 24.08 57.94 -53.88
C GLY A 11 25.00 58.75 -52.97
N SER A 12 25.84 59.54 -53.57
CA SER A 12 26.65 60.53 -52.91
C SER A 12 25.78 61.70 -52.42
N ILE A 13 25.93 62.16 -51.20
CA ILE A 13 25.56 63.54 -50.82
C ILE A 13 26.64 64.08 -49.89
N GLN A 14 27.04 65.23 -50.23
CA GLN A 14 28.11 66.08 -49.74
C GLN A 14 27.90 66.51 -48.27
N ASN A 15 29.06 66.68 -47.62
CA ASN A 15 29.26 67.41 -46.40
C ASN A 15 29.04 68.94 -46.61
N PRO A 16 28.54 69.73 -45.68
CA PRO A 16 29.42 70.67 -45.02
C PRO A 16 29.11 70.94 -43.56
N ASN A 17 30.04 70.98 -42.69
CA ASN A 17 30.44 72.07 -41.79
C ASN A 17 31.34 71.55 -40.69
N SER A 18 32.56 71.92 -40.80
CA SER A 18 33.59 71.86 -39.80
C SER A 18 33.30 72.84 -38.68
N SER A 19 33.02 72.37 -37.48
CA SER A 19 33.23 73.13 -36.25
C SER A 19 34.38 72.51 -35.49
N LYS A 20 35.47 73.19 -35.37
CA LYS A 20 36.66 72.88 -34.59
C LYS A 20 36.27 72.69 -33.13
N ARG A 21 36.23 71.48 -32.59
CA ARG A 21 36.31 71.22 -31.15
C ARG A 21 37.74 70.89 -30.78
N ARG A 22 38.29 71.63 -29.85
CA ARG A 22 39.64 71.47 -29.30
C ARG A 22 39.73 70.08 -28.69
N PRO A 23 40.80 69.32 -28.84
CA PRO A 23 40.99 68.02 -28.20
C PRO A 23 41.23 68.24 -26.70
N LEU A 24 40.33 67.70 -25.85
CA LEU A 24 40.63 67.48 -24.43
C LEU A 24 41.79 66.46 -24.33
N PRO A 25 42.76 66.69 -23.46
CA PRO A 25 43.89 65.79 -23.35
C PRO A 25 43.43 64.33 -23.04
N ALA A 26 43.89 63.39 -23.88
CA ALA A 26 43.50 61.96 -23.86
C ALA A 26 43.75 61.24 -22.54
N VAL A 27 44.37 61.90 -21.55
CA VAL A 27 44.70 61.39 -20.24
C VAL A 27 43.55 61.59 -19.22
N LEU A 28 42.60 62.50 -19.45
CA LEU A 28 41.51 62.79 -18.49
C LEU A 28 40.46 61.68 -18.42
N LEU A 29 40.22 61.00 -19.52
CA LEU A 29 39.22 59.93 -19.60
C LEU A 29 39.61 58.67 -18.80
N PRO A 30 40.86 58.12 -18.91
CA PRO A 30 41.25 57.00 -18.08
C PRO A 30 41.42 57.35 -16.60
N VAL A 31 41.80 58.59 -16.27
CA VAL A 31 41.91 59.04 -14.86
C VAL A 31 40.55 59.17 -14.19
N SER A 32 39.53 59.73 -14.87
CA SER A 32 38.15 59.77 -14.34
C SER A 32 37.53 58.37 -14.18
N LEU A 33 37.82 57.45 -15.07
CA LEU A 33 37.33 56.06 -15.02
C LEU A 33 37.99 55.29 -13.87
N LEU A 34 39.28 55.53 -13.61
CA LEU A 34 40.01 54.96 -12.46
C LEU A 34 39.49 55.49 -11.15
N LEU A 35 39.17 56.80 -11.07
CA LEU A 35 38.62 57.44 -9.88
C LEU A 35 37.20 56.95 -9.59
N ALA A 36 36.38 56.82 -10.62
CA ALA A 36 35.03 56.22 -10.51
C ALA A 36 35.11 54.74 -10.03
N PHE A 37 36.07 53.98 -10.57
CA PHE A 37 36.30 52.57 -10.14
C PHE A 37 36.71 52.49 -8.65
N ILE A 38 37.64 53.38 -8.19
CA ILE A 38 38.07 53.44 -6.80
C ILE A 38 36.88 53.80 -5.86
N VAL A 39 36.03 54.75 -6.28
CA VAL A 39 34.84 55.14 -5.50
C VAL A 39 33.82 53.99 -5.49
N ILE A 40 33.54 53.37 -6.59
CA ILE A 40 32.62 52.21 -6.67
C ILE A 40 33.17 51.02 -5.87
N PHE A 41 34.45 50.74 -6.00
CA PHE A 41 35.14 49.72 -5.25
C PHE A 41 35.14 49.98 -3.75
N GLY A 42 35.40 51.25 -3.37
CA GLY A 42 35.30 51.71 -1.96
C GLY A 42 33.87 51.58 -1.37
N LEU A 43 32.84 51.88 -2.19
CA LEU A 43 31.43 51.71 -1.79
C LEU A 43 31.01 50.22 -1.71
N MET A 44 31.48 49.36 -2.63
CA MET A 44 31.15 47.94 -2.62
C MET A 44 31.94 47.14 -1.60
N PHE A 45 33.21 47.46 -1.38
CA PHE A 45 34.10 46.65 -0.54
C PHE A 45 34.56 47.34 0.75
N GLY A 46 34.31 48.66 0.91
CA GLY A 46 34.74 49.46 2.06
C GLY A 46 34.24 48.89 3.38
N SER A 47 33.05 48.28 3.38
CA SER A 47 32.51 47.62 4.57
C SER A 47 33.26 46.33 4.95
N ARG A 48 34.05 45.72 4.03
CA ARG A 48 34.84 44.49 4.31
C ARG A 48 36.21 44.78 4.90
N LEU A 49 36.70 46.01 4.80
CA LEU A 49 38.05 46.40 5.25
C LEU A 49 38.07 46.86 6.71
N LEU A 50 36.89 47.05 7.37
CA LEU A 50 36.86 47.42 8.77
C LEU A 50 37.12 46.21 9.67
N PRO A 51 37.97 46.29 10.71
CA PRO A 51 38.25 45.21 11.64
C PRO A 51 36.95 44.75 12.33
N ALA A 52 36.66 43.43 12.31
CA ALA A 52 35.56 42.85 13.05
C ALA A 52 36.06 42.41 14.42
N THR A 53 35.30 42.74 15.45
CA THR A 53 35.60 42.30 16.83
C THR A 53 35.25 40.83 16.98
N GLU A 54 36.17 40.00 17.46
CA GLU A 54 35.91 38.57 17.72
C GLU A 54 35.13 38.45 19.04
N VAL A 55 34.01 37.71 18.99
CA VAL A 55 33.13 37.46 20.12
C VAL A 55 32.78 35.99 20.24
N THR A 56 32.65 35.51 21.46
CA THR A 56 32.14 34.18 21.75
C THR A 56 30.63 34.24 21.87
N THR A 57 29.95 33.28 21.28
CA THR A 57 28.47 33.25 21.31
C THR A 57 27.97 31.95 21.92
N ALA A 58 26.77 32.00 22.53
CA ALA A 58 26.02 30.82 22.97
C ALA A 58 24.64 30.81 22.30
N PRO A 59 24.13 29.65 21.92
CA PRO A 59 22.79 29.54 21.36
C PRO A 59 21.72 29.73 22.45
N VAL A 60 20.59 30.33 22.11
CA VAL A 60 19.40 30.36 22.94
C VAL A 60 18.79 28.96 22.93
N ILE A 61 18.72 28.31 24.09
CA ILE A 61 18.19 26.97 24.25
C ILE A 61 16.67 27.02 24.36
N ALA A 62 15.97 26.32 23.50
CA ALA A 62 14.53 26.16 23.58
C ALA A 62 14.20 24.76 24.15
N LEU A 63 13.59 24.73 25.32
CA LEU A 63 13.17 23.48 25.99
C LEU A 63 11.65 23.34 25.95
N ARG A 64 11.15 22.15 25.64
CA ARG A 64 9.76 21.78 25.91
C ARG A 64 9.67 21.36 27.37
N LEU A 65 8.93 22.11 28.17
CA LEU A 65 8.57 21.66 29.50
C LEU A 65 7.37 20.73 29.39
N ASN A 66 7.55 19.46 29.75
CA ASN A 66 6.44 18.56 30.05
C ASN A 66 5.85 18.99 31.38
N PRO A 67 4.56 19.32 31.47
CA PRO A 67 3.92 19.60 32.75
C PRO A 67 3.49 18.26 33.39
N ASP A 68 4.41 17.61 34.09
CA ASP A 68 4.02 16.57 35.05
C ASP A 68 4.43 17.05 36.44
N GLN A 69 3.41 17.12 37.33
CA GLN A 69 3.39 17.37 38.75
C GLN A 69 3.12 18.83 39.19
N SER A 70 1.83 19.11 39.33
CA SER A 70 1.28 19.71 40.56
C SER A 70 -0.25 19.68 40.53
N GLU A 71 -0.79 19.07 41.57
CA GLU A 71 -2.21 18.87 41.85
C GLU A 71 -3.00 20.13 42.14
N THR A 72 -4.30 20.05 41.81
CA THR A 72 -5.46 20.63 42.49
C THR A 72 -5.83 22.08 42.20
N GLN A 73 -6.87 22.30 41.43
CA GLN A 73 -8.19 22.80 41.79
C GLN A 73 -9.03 23.12 40.56
N THR A 74 -10.16 22.49 40.49
CA THR A 74 -11.26 22.70 39.53
C THR A 74 -11.89 24.09 39.76
N PRO A 75 -12.22 24.80 38.68
CA PRO A 75 -13.56 25.34 38.56
C PRO A 75 -14.18 24.99 37.20
N ASP A 76 -15.38 24.54 37.35
CA ASP A 76 -16.39 24.21 36.38
C ASP A 76 -16.74 25.41 35.49
N ASN A 77 -16.31 25.43 34.24
CA ASN A 77 -17.02 26.03 33.11
C ASN A 77 -16.28 25.71 31.80
N PRO A 78 -16.87 24.95 30.83
CA PRO A 78 -16.23 24.70 29.58
C PRO A 78 -16.27 25.94 28.71
N LEU A 79 -15.12 26.62 28.57
CA LEU A 79 -14.92 27.63 27.55
C LEU A 79 -14.98 26.96 26.19
N GLU A 80 -15.98 27.29 25.39
CA GLU A 80 -16.06 26.96 23.98
C GLU A 80 -14.77 27.38 23.27
N VAL A 81 -13.97 26.40 22.89
CA VAL A 81 -12.85 26.61 21.95
C VAL A 81 -13.50 27.08 20.65
N ASP A 82 -13.18 28.30 20.25
CA ASP A 82 -13.63 28.86 18.98
C ASP A 82 -13.07 27.98 17.83
N ARG A 83 -13.87 27.01 17.42
CA ARG A 83 -13.57 26.04 16.34
C ARG A 83 -13.39 26.71 14.98
N ASN A 84 -13.48 28.02 14.93
CA ASN A 84 -13.39 28.82 13.71
C ASN A 84 -11.97 29.37 13.43
N THR A 85 -11.00 29.10 14.33
CA THR A 85 -9.62 29.54 14.12
C THR A 85 -8.94 28.59 13.13
N VAL A 86 -8.58 29.10 11.95
CA VAL A 86 -7.80 28.36 10.94
C VAL A 86 -6.32 28.50 11.25
N LEU A 87 -5.60 27.40 11.38
CA LEU A 87 -4.14 27.39 11.57
C LEU A 87 -3.40 27.70 10.26
N PHE A 88 -3.75 26.97 9.21
CA PHE A 88 -3.24 27.15 7.86
C PHE A 88 -4.22 26.58 6.84
N GLN A 89 -3.99 26.90 5.57
CA GLN A 89 -4.77 26.40 4.45
C GLN A 89 -3.84 25.81 3.40
N SER A 90 -4.28 24.70 2.81
CA SER A 90 -3.57 24.04 1.71
C SER A 90 -4.55 23.52 0.67
N SER A 91 -4.07 23.37 -0.55
CA SER A 91 -4.84 22.80 -1.65
C SER A 91 -4.57 21.31 -1.80
N GLY A 92 -5.52 20.63 -2.42
CA GLY A 92 -5.43 19.21 -2.69
C GLY A 92 -6.52 18.75 -3.64
N TRP A 93 -6.70 17.44 -3.72
CA TRP A 93 -7.67 16.80 -4.61
C TRP A 93 -8.47 15.76 -3.86
N ILE A 94 -9.72 15.58 -4.29
CA ILE A 94 -10.57 14.47 -3.84
C ILE A 94 -10.03 13.18 -4.45
N GLU A 95 -10.00 12.12 -3.65
CA GLU A 95 -9.69 10.76 -4.10
C GLU A 95 -10.55 9.75 -3.35
N PRO A 96 -10.73 8.52 -3.85
CA PRO A 96 -11.43 7.45 -3.13
C PRO A 96 -10.72 7.06 -1.84
N ASP A 97 -11.49 6.74 -0.79
CA ASP A 97 -10.95 6.21 0.46
C ASP A 97 -11.19 4.68 0.55
N PRO A 98 -10.16 3.85 0.71
CA PRO A 98 -8.75 4.20 0.80
C PRO A 98 -8.05 4.28 -0.57
N TYR A 99 -8.61 3.71 -1.64
CA TYR A 99 -8.04 3.64 -3.00
C TYR A 99 -9.09 3.33 -4.06
N ILE A 100 -8.72 3.52 -5.33
CA ILE A 100 -9.51 3.11 -6.50
C ILE A 100 -9.53 1.58 -6.57
N ILE A 101 -10.70 1.01 -6.87
CA ILE A 101 -10.89 -0.43 -7.01
C ILE A 101 -10.73 -0.80 -8.47
N ASN A 102 -9.65 -1.52 -8.78
CA ASN A 102 -9.42 -2.08 -10.09
C ASN A 102 -10.20 -3.39 -10.25
N VAL A 103 -10.92 -3.53 -11.34
CA VAL A 103 -11.61 -4.76 -11.73
C VAL A 103 -10.87 -5.35 -12.92
N PRO A 104 -9.90 -6.26 -12.69
CA PRO A 104 -9.17 -6.89 -13.78
C PRO A 104 -9.95 -8.07 -14.35
N THR A 105 -9.58 -8.48 -15.58
CA THR A 105 -9.86 -9.85 -16.03
C THR A 105 -9.03 -10.83 -15.20
N LEU A 106 -9.57 -12.03 -14.98
CA LEU A 106 -8.88 -13.12 -14.25
C LEU A 106 -8.32 -14.20 -15.20
N ILE A 107 -8.58 -14.05 -16.50
CA ILE A 107 -8.09 -14.92 -17.58
C ILE A 107 -7.75 -14.06 -18.79
N ASP A 108 -6.86 -14.56 -19.63
CA ASP A 108 -6.61 -13.95 -20.93
C ASP A 108 -7.80 -14.17 -21.86
N GLY A 109 -8.16 -13.15 -22.64
CA GLY A 109 -9.27 -13.27 -23.56
C GLY A 109 -9.50 -12.01 -24.38
N VAL A 110 -10.42 -12.10 -25.34
CA VAL A 110 -10.89 -10.96 -26.13
C VAL A 110 -12.23 -10.51 -25.59
N VAL A 111 -12.38 -9.21 -25.38
CA VAL A 111 -13.62 -8.60 -24.90
C VAL A 111 -14.72 -8.79 -25.96
N LYS A 112 -15.81 -9.42 -25.57
CA LYS A 112 -16.98 -9.63 -26.43
C LYS A 112 -17.91 -8.41 -26.39
N GLU A 113 -18.34 -8.03 -25.20
CA GLU A 113 -19.24 -6.93 -24.96
C GLU A 113 -18.87 -6.18 -23.68
N VAL A 114 -19.17 -4.89 -23.62
CA VAL A 114 -19.00 -4.03 -22.47
C VAL A 114 -20.34 -3.40 -22.15
N PHE A 115 -20.77 -3.53 -20.88
CA PHE A 115 -22.07 -3.06 -20.41
C PHE A 115 -21.95 -1.80 -19.54
N ALA A 116 -20.76 -1.57 -18.97
CA ALA A 116 -20.49 -0.43 -18.13
C ALA A 116 -20.07 0.79 -18.95
N LEU A 117 -20.51 1.98 -18.51
CA LEU A 117 -20.09 3.27 -19.05
C LEU A 117 -19.43 4.11 -17.95
N GLU A 118 -18.47 4.96 -18.33
CA GLU A 118 -17.84 5.91 -17.40
C GLU A 118 -18.88 6.84 -16.78
N GLY A 119 -18.80 7.02 -15.45
CA GLY A 119 -19.76 7.78 -14.67
C GLY A 119 -21.03 7.03 -14.28
N GLN A 120 -21.23 5.79 -14.76
CA GLN A 120 -22.39 4.96 -14.44
C GLN A 120 -22.29 4.42 -13.01
N HIS A 121 -23.43 4.41 -12.30
CA HIS A 121 -23.55 3.71 -11.03
C HIS A 121 -23.79 2.22 -11.27
N VAL A 122 -23.08 1.36 -10.55
CA VAL A 122 -23.16 -0.10 -10.64
C VAL A 122 -23.34 -0.71 -9.26
N GLU A 123 -24.06 -1.81 -9.19
CA GLU A 123 -24.26 -2.59 -7.99
C GLU A 123 -23.30 -3.79 -7.95
N LYS A 124 -22.97 -4.25 -6.76
CA LYS A 124 -22.17 -5.45 -6.58
C LYS A 124 -22.80 -6.66 -7.28
N GLY A 125 -22.05 -7.29 -8.17
CA GLY A 125 -22.52 -8.44 -8.95
C GLY A 125 -22.98 -8.10 -10.36
N ASP A 126 -23.18 -6.82 -10.69
CA ASP A 126 -23.49 -6.38 -12.04
C ASP A 126 -22.43 -6.81 -13.04
N THR A 127 -22.86 -7.20 -14.22
CA THR A 127 -21.95 -7.56 -15.30
C THR A 127 -21.41 -6.30 -15.95
N LEU A 128 -20.10 -6.10 -15.87
CA LEU A 128 -19.41 -4.94 -16.44
C LEU A 128 -18.96 -5.19 -17.87
N ALA A 129 -18.43 -6.40 -18.13
CA ALA A 129 -18.01 -6.83 -19.45
C ALA A 129 -18.03 -8.36 -19.55
N THR A 130 -18.04 -8.88 -20.79
CA THR A 130 -17.88 -10.30 -21.07
C THR A 130 -16.73 -10.52 -22.04
N LEU A 131 -16.02 -11.61 -21.87
CA LEU A 131 -15.04 -12.12 -22.83
C LEU A 131 -15.72 -13.10 -23.79
N ILE A 132 -15.09 -13.39 -24.92
CA ILE A 132 -15.50 -14.47 -25.82
C ILE A 132 -15.37 -15.80 -25.04
N ASP A 133 -16.45 -16.53 -24.92
CA ASP A 133 -16.64 -17.68 -24.04
C ASP A 133 -16.73 -19.04 -24.77
N ASP A 134 -16.72 -19.02 -26.12
CA ASP A 134 -16.94 -20.21 -26.96
C ASP A 134 -15.96 -21.35 -26.61
N ASP A 135 -14.67 -21.05 -26.48
CA ASP A 135 -13.65 -22.04 -26.14
C ASP A 135 -13.85 -22.60 -24.72
N ALA A 136 -14.20 -21.74 -23.76
CA ALA A 136 -14.47 -22.15 -22.39
C ALA A 136 -15.70 -23.07 -22.30
N LEU A 137 -16.75 -22.79 -23.08
CA LEU A 137 -17.94 -23.65 -23.18
C LEU A 137 -17.61 -25.01 -23.74
N LEU A 138 -16.80 -25.06 -24.81
CA LEU A 138 -16.32 -26.33 -25.42
C LEU A 138 -15.47 -27.11 -24.41
N ASP A 139 -14.61 -26.46 -23.67
CA ASP A 139 -13.78 -27.08 -22.63
C ASP A 139 -14.62 -27.74 -21.53
N VAL A 140 -15.64 -27.03 -21.02
CA VAL A 140 -16.60 -27.60 -20.05
C VAL A 140 -17.32 -28.81 -20.60
N LYS A 141 -17.82 -28.75 -21.85
CA LYS A 141 -18.47 -29.86 -22.52
C LYS A 141 -17.53 -31.05 -22.65
N HIS A 142 -16.29 -30.82 -23.05
CA HIS A 142 -15.26 -31.88 -23.15
C HIS A 142 -14.98 -32.57 -21.82
N ALA A 143 -14.81 -31.78 -20.74
CA ALA A 143 -14.59 -32.29 -19.38
C ALA A 143 -15.80 -33.09 -18.87
N THR A 144 -17.02 -32.64 -19.18
CA THR A 144 -18.25 -33.39 -18.86
C THR A 144 -18.32 -34.72 -19.56
N GLN A 145 -17.96 -34.81 -20.89
CA GLN A 145 -17.92 -36.04 -21.65
C GLN A 145 -16.87 -36.99 -21.11
N ALA A 146 -15.72 -36.50 -20.67
CA ALA A 146 -14.66 -37.33 -20.05
C ALA A 146 -15.17 -38.04 -18.80
N ILE A 147 -15.95 -37.37 -17.94
CA ILE A 147 -16.59 -37.96 -16.74
C ILE A 147 -17.58 -39.03 -17.17
N ALA A 148 -18.46 -38.73 -18.13
CA ALA A 148 -19.44 -39.71 -18.61
C ALA A 148 -18.78 -40.99 -19.18
N THR A 149 -17.63 -40.85 -19.87
CA THR A 149 -16.85 -41.98 -20.37
C THR A 149 -16.28 -42.84 -19.22
N LEU A 150 -15.76 -42.21 -18.16
CA LEU A 150 -15.22 -42.91 -17.01
C LEU A 150 -16.33 -43.58 -16.20
N ASP A 151 -17.52 -42.96 -16.08
CA ASP A 151 -18.69 -43.57 -15.44
C ASP A 151 -19.17 -44.82 -16.20
N ALA A 152 -19.19 -44.77 -17.53
CA ALA A 152 -19.50 -45.92 -18.36
C ALA A 152 -18.46 -47.05 -18.15
N MET A 153 -17.16 -46.74 -18.07
CA MET A 153 -16.11 -47.71 -17.72
C MET A 153 -16.33 -48.32 -16.34
N LYS A 154 -16.68 -47.53 -15.34
CA LYS A 154 -17.00 -48.00 -13.98
C LYS A 154 -18.15 -49.01 -14.03
N VAL A 155 -19.23 -48.69 -14.73
CA VAL A 155 -20.40 -49.60 -14.87
C VAL A 155 -19.98 -50.90 -15.55
N ALA A 156 -19.17 -50.84 -16.60
CA ALA A 156 -18.66 -52.03 -17.31
C ALA A 156 -17.80 -52.93 -16.41
N HIS A 157 -16.93 -52.36 -15.57
CA HIS A 157 -16.16 -53.10 -14.55
C HIS A 157 -17.07 -53.75 -13.49
N CYS A 158 -17.99 -52.99 -12.94
CA CYS A 158 -18.92 -53.48 -11.91
C CYS A 158 -19.83 -54.59 -12.44
N ALA A 159 -20.15 -54.61 -13.74
CA ALA A 159 -20.97 -55.66 -14.34
C ALA A 159 -20.31 -57.06 -14.31
N GLN A 160 -19.00 -57.16 -14.07
CA GLN A 160 -18.30 -58.45 -13.92
C GLN A 160 -18.51 -59.06 -12.50
N LEU A 161 -18.81 -58.23 -11.48
CA LEU A 161 -18.95 -58.72 -10.10
C LEU A 161 -20.08 -59.74 -9.91
N PRO A 162 -21.31 -59.56 -10.43
CA PRO A 162 -22.37 -60.54 -10.34
C PRO A 162 -21.99 -61.89 -10.94
N VAL A 163 -21.28 -61.89 -12.08
CA VAL A 163 -20.81 -63.11 -12.76
C VAL A 163 -19.79 -63.86 -11.89
N LEU A 164 -18.78 -63.14 -11.37
CA LEU A 164 -17.77 -63.75 -10.48
C LEU A 164 -18.35 -64.21 -9.14
N ASN A 165 -19.35 -63.53 -8.60
CA ASN A 165 -20.04 -63.95 -7.40
C ASN A 165 -20.85 -65.23 -7.62
N ALA A 166 -21.49 -65.41 -8.79
CA ALA A 166 -22.17 -66.64 -9.16
C ALA A 166 -21.16 -67.77 -9.35
N GLU A 167 -20.00 -67.55 -10.01
CA GLU A 167 -18.89 -68.49 -10.13
C GLU A 167 -18.38 -68.92 -8.71
N MET A 168 -18.17 -68.00 -7.82
CA MET A 168 -17.76 -68.25 -6.44
C MET A 168 -18.76 -69.18 -5.71
N GLN A 169 -20.07 -68.87 -5.79
CA GLN A 169 -21.11 -69.70 -5.19
C GLN A 169 -21.13 -71.11 -5.79
N GLY A 170 -20.95 -71.24 -7.11
CA GLY A 170 -20.84 -72.55 -7.76
C GLY A 170 -19.69 -73.40 -7.22
N VAL A 171 -18.49 -72.81 -7.13
CA VAL A 171 -17.30 -73.48 -6.56
C VAL A 171 -17.49 -73.83 -5.10
N GLN A 172 -18.14 -72.95 -4.31
CA GLN A 172 -18.46 -73.23 -2.89
C GLN A 172 -19.37 -74.46 -2.77
N LYS A 173 -20.40 -74.63 -3.62
CA LYS A 173 -21.27 -75.79 -3.64
C LYS A 173 -20.53 -77.06 -4.06
N GLN A 174 -19.58 -76.98 -4.98
CA GLN A 174 -18.71 -78.09 -5.34
C GLN A 174 -17.85 -78.56 -4.14
N ILE A 175 -17.28 -77.61 -3.36
CA ILE A 175 -16.52 -77.93 -2.18
C ILE A 175 -17.41 -78.60 -1.12
N GLU A 176 -18.63 -78.10 -0.90
CA GLU A 176 -19.61 -78.71 0.04
C GLU A 176 -19.92 -80.15 -0.38
N ALA A 177 -20.21 -80.42 -1.64
CA ALA A 177 -20.46 -81.77 -2.18
C ALA A 177 -19.24 -82.67 -2.04
N ALA A 178 -18.02 -82.14 -2.38
CA ALA A 178 -16.80 -82.91 -2.22
C ALA A 178 -16.46 -83.28 -0.79
N LYS A 179 -16.74 -82.40 0.16
CA LYS A 179 -16.59 -82.65 1.59
C LYS A 179 -17.58 -83.66 2.13
N ALA A 180 -18.82 -83.68 1.65
CA ALA A 180 -19.81 -84.65 2.03
C ALA A 180 -19.37 -86.11 1.54
N LEU A 181 -18.91 -86.22 0.31
CA LEU A 181 -18.37 -87.48 -0.22
C LEU A 181 -17.12 -87.95 0.55
N HIS A 182 -16.21 -86.99 0.88
CA HIS A 182 -15.02 -87.31 1.67
C HIS A 182 -15.40 -87.83 3.08
N ALA A 183 -16.41 -87.26 3.75
CA ALA A 183 -16.91 -87.75 5.04
C ALA A 183 -17.47 -89.18 4.91
N GLU A 184 -18.23 -89.48 3.89
CA GLU A 184 -18.72 -90.80 3.61
C GLU A 184 -17.58 -91.84 3.42
N LEU A 185 -16.61 -91.54 2.57
CA LEU A 185 -15.44 -92.42 2.27
C LEU A 185 -14.58 -92.58 3.56
N LEU A 186 -14.44 -91.55 4.37
CA LEU A 186 -13.71 -91.63 5.66
C LEU A 186 -14.41 -92.53 6.66
N ASP A 187 -15.74 -92.45 6.74
CA ASP A 187 -16.53 -93.34 7.62
C ASP A 187 -16.39 -94.82 7.15
N VAL A 188 -16.46 -95.07 5.89
CA VAL A 188 -16.22 -96.44 5.29
C VAL A 188 -14.81 -96.93 5.59
N SER A 189 -13.76 -96.10 5.38
CA SER A 189 -12.36 -96.40 5.66
C SER A 189 -12.13 -96.72 7.14
N THR A 190 -12.71 -95.93 8.03
CA THR A 190 -12.61 -96.08 9.50
C THR A 190 -13.29 -97.43 9.96
N ARG A 191 -14.46 -97.70 9.49
CA ARG A 191 -15.15 -98.97 9.76
C ARG A 191 -14.35 -100.20 9.27
N LEU A 192 -13.82 -100.17 8.07
CA LEU A 192 -12.98 -101.27 7.54
C LEU A 192 -11.70 -101.46 8.37
N ALA A 193 -11.07 -100.39 8.85
CA ALA A 193 -9.89 -100.42 9.69
C ALA A 193 -10.17 -100.94 11.11
N SER A 194 -11.42 -100.81 11.61
CA SER A 194 -11.86 -101.29 12.98
C SER A 194 -12.29 -102.78 13.03
N VAL A 195 -12.37 -103.43 11.85
CA VAL A 195 -12.75 -104.90 11.76
C VAL A 195 -11.57 -105.77 12.25
N PRO A 196 -11.83 -106.88 13.10
CA PRO A 196 -10.76 -107.78 13.51
C PRO A 196 -9.96 -108.41 12.42
N SER A 197 -8.63 -108.52 12.66
CA SER A 197 -7.67 -109.08 11.67
C SER A 197 -8.09 -110.48 11.10
N GLY A 198 -8.24 -110.62 9.81
CA GLY A 198 -8.62 -111.81 9.08
C GLY A 198 -10.03 -111.80 8.46
N SER A 199 -10.86 -110.77 8.78
CA SER A 199 -12.21 -110.63 8.21
C SER A 199 -12.25 -109.71 6.98
N VAL A 200 -11.25 -108.81 6.80
CA VAL A 200 -11.13 -107.91 5.70
C VAL A 200 -9.69 -107.97 5.19
N SER A 201 -9.49 -107.92 3.86
CA SER A 201 -8.17 -107.95 3.21
C SER A 201 -7.42 -106.57 3.50
N ALA A 202 -6.11 -106.67 3.82
CA ALA A 202 -5.22 -105.51 3.90
C ALA A 202 -5.24 -104.63 2.64
N LEU A 203 -5.48 -105.24 1.51
CA LEU A 203 -5.64 -104.52 0.24
C LEU A 203 -6.91 -103.63 0.23
N GLU A 204 -8.04 -104.16 0.76
CA GLU A 204 -9.32 -103.40 0.81
C GLU A 204 -9.22 -102.18 1.69
N VAL A 205 -8.58 -102.33 2.88
CA VAL A 205 -8.32 -101.20 3.76
C VAL A 205 -7.45 -100.13 3.06
N ARG A 206 -6.37 -100.61 2.37
CA ARG A 206 -5.49 -99.68 1.63
C ARG A 206 -6.23 -98.99 0.51
N GLN A 207 -7.07 -99.67 -0.25
CA GLN A 207 -7.89 -99.12 -1.32
C GLN A 207 -8.89 -98.06 -0.75
N ALA A 208 -9.52 -98.34 0.37
CA ALA A 208 -10.41 -97.36 1.03
C ALA A 208 -9.64 -96.05 1.42
N GLN A 209 -8.44 -96.20 2.00
CA GLN A 209 -7.62 -95.10 2.34
C GLN A 209 -7.19 -94.26 1.13
N LEU A 210 -6.77 -94.95 0.01
CA LEU A 210 -6.43 -94.21 -1.20
C LEU A 210 -7.59 -93.45 -1.82
N LYS A 211 -8.86 -93.92 -1.66
CA LYS A 211 -10.04 -93.18 -2.08
C LYS A 211 -10.26 -91.93 -1.24
N VAL A 212 -10.02 -91.99 0.11
CA VAL A 212 -10.09 -90.80 1.02
C VAL A 212 -9.03 -89.80 0.60
N ASP A 213 -7.79 -90.24 0.36
CA ASP A 213 -6.70 -89.35 -0.01
C ASP A 213 -6.97 -88.70 -1.39
N ALA A 214 -7.49 -89.47 -2.34
CA ALA A 214 -7.89 -88.94 -3.67
C ALA A 214 -9.01 -87.85 -3.53
N GLN A 215 -10.04 -88.15 -2.68
CA GLN A 215 -11.12 -87.18 -2.49
C GLN A 215 -10.66 -85.92 -1.76
N LYS A 216 -9.69 -86.04 -0.83
CA LYS A 216 -9.04 -84.91 -0.21
C LYS A 216 -8.34 -83.99 -1.23
N ALA A 217 -7.61 -84.63 -2.22
CA ALA A 217 -7.00 -83.85 -3.26
C ALA A 217 -8.02 -83.06 -4.13
N VAL A 218 -9.22 -83.61 -4.36
CA VAL A 218 -10.33 -82.90 -5.03
C VAL A 218 -10.83 -81.76 -4.26
N ILE A 219 -10.91 -81.85 -2.88
CA ILE A 219 -11.28 -80.74 -2.05
C ILE A 219 -10.20 -79.64 -2.11
N ASP A 220 -8.92 -80.00 -2.05
CA ASP A 220 -7.80 -79.06 -2.11
C ASP A 220 -7.78 -78.31 -3.45
N GLU A 221 -8.02 -79.07 -4.57
CA GLU A 221 -8.17 -78.44 -5.91
C GLU A 221 -9.32 -77.42 -5.98
N ALA A 222 -10.52 -77.82 -5.51
CA ALA A 222 -11.68 -76.94 -5.50
C ALA A 222 -11.47 -75.72 -4.58
N THR A 223 -10.75 -75.90 -3.47
CA THR A 223 -10.41 -74.80 -2.53
C THR A 223 -9.42 -73.80 -3.20
N ALA A 224 -8.44 -74.31 -3.95
CA ALA A 224 -7.53 -73.48 -4.76
C ALA A 224 -8.29 -72.74 -5.85
N ALA A 225 -9.26 -73.37 -6.54
CA ALA A 225 -10.12 -72.71 -7.49
C ALA A 225 -10.94 -71.56 -6.87
N LEU A 226 -11.50 -71.76 -5.66
CA LEU A 226 -12.19 -70.70 -4.92
C LEU A 226 -11.28 -69.53 -4.62
N ALA A 227 -10.05 -69.77 -4.18
CA ALA A 227 -9.08 -68.70 -3.94
C ALA A 227 -8.77 -67.93 -5.22
N GLY A 228 -8.72 -68.59 -6.39
CA GLY A 228 -8.56 -67.97 -7.68
C GLY A 228 -9.73 -67.06 -8.05
N VAL A 229 -10.99 -67.43 -7.77
CA VAL A 229 -12.16 -66.59 -8.02
C VAL A 229 -12.17 -65.39 -7.07
N ILE A 230 -11.85 -65.55 -5.78
CA ILE A 230 -11.71 -64.45 -4.85
C ILE A 230 -10.64 -63.43 -5.30
N ALA A 231 -9.52 -63.94 -5.81
CA ALA A 231 -8.48 -63.06 -6.38
C ALA A 231 -8.98 -62.25 -7.56
N LYS A 232 -9.80 -62.85 -8.46
CA LYS A 232 -10.44 -62.13 -9.58
C LYS A 232 -11.39 -61.01 -9.08
N ILE A 233 -12.23 -61.32 -8.08
CA ILE A 233 -13.14 -60.34 -7.45
C ILE A 233 -12.33 -59.17 -6.85
N ASN A 234 -11.27 -59.45 -6.11
CA ASN A 234 -10.42 -58.43 -5.52
C ASN A 234 -9.76 -57.56 -6.61
N LYS A 235 -9.34 -58.15 -7.72
CA LYS A 235 -8.81 -57.42 -8.86
C LYS A 235 -9.84 -56.42 -9.44
N VAL A 236 -11.09 -56.85 -9.66
CA VAL A 236 -12.16 -56.00 -10.16
C VAL A 236 -12.46 -54.87 -9.18
N ASN A 237 -12.49 -55.13 -7.88
CA ASN A 237 -12.68 -54.09 -6.84
C ASN A 237 -11.56 -53.05 -6.81
N LEU A 238 -10.29 -53.47 -7.03
CA LEU A 238 -9.14 -52.56 -7.13
C LEU A 238 -9.21 -51.72 -8.41
N GLU A 239 -9.62 -52.33 -9.54
CA GLU A 239 -9.86 -51.62 -10.79
C GLU A 239 -10.98 -50.60 -10.67
N GLU A 240 -12.09 -50.93 -9.98
CA GLU A 240 -13.17 -50.02 -9.68
C GLU A 240 -12.67 -48.81 -8.83
N LEU A 241 -11.84 -49.07 -7.81
CA LEU A 241 -11.26 -48.01 -6.99
C LEU A 241 -10.37 -47.07 -7.82
N SER A 242 -9.59 -47.64 -8.75
CA SER A 242 -8.76 -46.86 -9.69
C SER A 242 -9.61 -45.99 -10.61
N VAL A 243 -10.72 -46.50 -11.14
CA VAL A 243 -11.64 -45.72 -11.98
C VAL A 243 -12.33 -44.62 -11.17
N LYS A 244 -12.75 -44.92 -9.92
CA LYS A 244 -13.30 -43.89 -9.00
C LYS A 244 -12.31 -42.75 -8.77
N ALA A 245 -11.02 -43.05 -8.58
CA ALA A 245 -9.98 -42.03 -8.45
C ALA A 245 -9.85 -41.15 -9.70
N LYS A 246 -9.92 -41.77 -10.91
CA LYS A 246 -9.93 -41.05 -12.18
C LYS A 246 -11.16 -40.15 -12.35
N ILE A 247 -12.34 -40.60 -11.92
CA ILE A 247 -13.57 -39.82 -11.95
C ILE A 247 -13.42 -38.59 -11.04
N SER A 248 -12.88 -38.76 -9.82
CA SER A 248 -12.63 -37.64 -8.92
C SER A 248 -11.65 -36.62 -9.52
N ALA A 249 -10.58 -37.05 -10.18
CA ALA A 249 -9.65 -36.17 -10.88
C ALA A 249 -10.34 -35.42 -12.05
N ALA A 250 -11.17 -36.12 -12.84
CA ALA A 250 -11.93 -35.52 -13.92
C ALA A 250 -12.97 -34.51 -13.42
N GLN A 251 -13.60 -34.77 -12.28
CA GLN A 251 -14.51 -33.79 -11.61
C GLN A 251 -13.78 -32.52 -11.18
N THR A 252 -12.55 -32.67 -10.69
CA THR A 252 -11.72 -31.50 -10.34
C THR A 252 -11.36 -30.69 -11.59
N GLU A 253 -11.06 -31.37 -12.70
CA GLU A 253 -10.79 -30.69 -13.98
C GLU A 253 -12.05 -30.00 -14.53
N LEU A 254 -13.24 -30.62 -14.42
CA LEU A 254 -14.51 -29.97 -14.79
C LEU A 254 -14.74 -28.73 -13.94
N ALA A 255 -14.50 -28.79 -12.62
CA ALA A 255 -14.63 -27.64 -11.74
C ALA A 255 -13.70 -26.49 -12.16
N ARG A 256 -12.46 -26.81 -12.55
CA ARG A 256 -11.51 -25.84 -13.10
C ARG A 256 -12.00 -25.18 -14.39
N LYS A 257 -12.58 -25.96 -15.32
CA LYS A 257 -13.14 -25.45 -16.57
C LYS A 257 -14.37 -24.56 -16.34
N ASN A 258 -15.23 -24.95 -15.40
CA ASN A 258 -16.37 -24.13 -15.00
C ASN A 258 -15.92 -22.79 -14.40
N LEU A 259 -14.89 -22.79 -13.56
CA LEU A 259 -14.31 -21.55 -13.01
C LEU A 259 -13.72 -20.66 -14.12
N ALA A 260 -13.08 -21.25 -15.14
CA ALA A 260 -12.58 -20.49 -16.28
C ALA A 260 -13.73 -19.86 -17.08
N LEU A 261 -14.83 -20.59 -17.29
CA LEU A 261 -16.05 -20.07 -17.92
C LEU A 261 -16.68 -18.96 -17.10
N GLU A 262 -16.80 -19.12 -15.76
CA GLU A 262 -17.34 -18.08 -14.89
C GLU A 262 -16.49 -16.79 -14.98
N ARG A 263 -15.17 -16.91 -15.10
CA ARG A 263 -14.24 -15.77 -15.22
C ARG A 263 -14.30 -15.05 -16.57
N THR A 264 -15.04 -15.58 -17.56
CA THR A 264 -15.34 -14.82 -18.80
C THR A 264 -16.31 -13.68 -18.54
N ILE A 265 -17.08 -13.71 -17.45
CA ILE A 265 -18.02 -12.67 -17.06
C ILE A 265 -17.37 -11.83 -15.95
N ILE A 266 -17.05 -10.58 -16.27
CA ILE A 266 -16.44 -9.65 -15.33
C ILE A 266 -17.56 -8.90 -14.60
N ARG A 267 -17.56 -9.01 -13.24
CA ARG A 267 -18.60 -8.44 -12.39
C ARG A 267 -18.04 -7.37 -11.44
N ALA A 268 -18.91 -6.43 -11.05
CA ALA A 268 -18.58 -5.42 -10.04
C ALA A 268 -18.38 -6.09 -8.66
N PRO A 269 -17.22 -5.87 -7.98
CA PRO A 269 -16.98 -6.42 -6.65
C PRO A 269 -17.65 -5.63 -5.54
N ILE A 270 -18.02 -4.37 -5.80
CA ILE A 270 -18.67 -3.44 -4.86
C ILE A 270 -19.79 -2.67 -5.55
N ASN A 271 -20.63 -2.00 -4.74
CA ASN A 271 -21.48 -0.90 -5.23
C ASN A 271 -20.59 0.33 -5.42
N GLY A 272 -20.77 1.04 -6.53
CA GLY A 272 -19.92 2.20 -6.78
C GLY A 272 -20.20 2.86 -8.12
N VAL A 273 -19.30 3.74 -8.53
CA VAL A 273 -19.34 4.46 -9.79
C VAL A 273 -18.12 4.11 -10.63
N VAL A 274 -18.35 3.91 -11.92
CA VAL A 274 -17.27 3.67 -12.89
C VAL A 274 -16.47 4.95 -13.07
N LEU A 275 -15.18 4.87 -12.73
CA LEU A 275 -14.25 5.99 -12.89
C LEU A 275 -13.62 5.99 -14.28
N HIS A 276 -13.00 4.85 -14.66
CA HIS A 276 -12.38 4.67 -15.96
C HIS A 276 -12.75 3.32 -16.56
N LEU A 277 -12.99 3.32 -17.87
CA LEU A 277 -13.26 2.14 -18.67
C LEU A 277 -12.05 1.87 -19.58
N HIS A 278 -11.37 0.76 -19.35
CA HIS A 278 -10.21 0.36 -20.15
C HIS A 278 -10.56 -0.67 -21.21
N ALA A 279 -11.70 -1.35 -21.06
CA ALA A 279 -12.16 -2.40 -21.98
C ALA A 279 -12.90 -1.80 -23.17
N GLU A 280 -12.62 -2.37 -24.34
CA GLU A 280 -13.32 -2.07 -25.59
C GLU A 280 -13.65 -3.40 -26.28
N PRO A 281 -14.81 -3.54 -26.92
CA PRO A 281 -15.15 -4.75 -27.69
C PRO A 281 -14.09 -5.07 -28.75
N GLY A 282 -13.69 -6.34 -28.85
CA GLY A 282 -12.66 -6.78 -29.78
C GLY A 282 -11.20 -6.62 -29.27
N LYS A 283 -10.99 -5.94 -28.16
CA LYS A 283 -9.65 -5.75 -27.59
C LYS A 283 -9.22 -6.97 -26.76
N LYS A 284 -8.02 -7.48 -27.02
CA LYS A 284 -7.44 -8.55 -26.23
C LYS A 284 -6.94 -8.03 -24.89
N ARG A 285 -7.27 -8.76 -23.82
CA ARG A 285 -6.82 -8.51 -22.46
C ARG A 285 -5.90 -9.64 -22.01
N MET A 286 -4.78 -9.31 -21.38
CA MET A 286 -3.73 -10.25 -21.01
C MET A 286 -3.27 -9.97 -19.57
N LEU A 287 -3.11 -11.06 -18.79
CA LEU A 287 -2.58 -11.03 -17.43
C LEU A 287 -1.07 -10.77 -17.40
N ALA A 288 -0.36 -11.39 -18.34
CA ALA A 288 1.08 -11.25 -18.48
C ALA A 288 1.39 -10.30 -19.66
N SER A 289 1.48 -9.01 -19.38
CA SER A 289 1.86 -7.96 -20.33
C SER A 289 2.78 -6.97 -19.66
N ASP A 290 3.63 -6.32 -20.45
CA ASP A 290 4.47 -5.19 -19.98
C ASP A 290 3.64 -3.95 -19.61
N ASP A 291 2.38 -3.87 -20.06
CA ASP A 291 1.44 -2.81 -19.68
C ASP A 291 0.71 -3.19 -18.38
N PRO A 292 0.96 -2.48 -17.26
CA PRO A 292 0.32 -2.75 -15.97
C PRO A 292 -1.21 -2.65 -16.01
N LYS A 293 -1.78 -1.94 -16.99
CA LYS A 293 -3.23 -1.76 -17.17
C LYS A 293 -3.85 -2.75 -18.14
N SER A 294 -3.05 -3.63 -18.74
CA SER A 294 -3.53 -4.61 -19.74
C SER A 294 -4.63 -5.52 -19.22
N ALA A 295 -4.57 -5.91 -17.95
CA ALA A 295 -5.58 -6.75 -17.33
C ALA A 295 -6.82 -5.97 -16.86
N ASN A 296 -6.70 -4.67 -16.59
CA ASN A 296 -7.81 -3.87 -16.05
C ASN A 296 -8.93 -3.69 -17.06
N ILE A 297 -10.14 -3.97 -16.64
CA ILE A 297 -11.37 -3.78 -17.42
C ILE A 297 -12.00 -2.44 -17.04
N VAL A 298 -12.21 -2.22 -15.74
CA VAL A 298 -12.88 -1.06 -15.17
C VAL A 298 -12.19 -0.64 -13.88
N GLU A 299 -12.13 0.66 -13.62
CA GLU A 299 -11.79 1.25 -12.33
C GLU A 299 -13.07 1.77 -11.69
N LEU A 300 -13.34 1.34 -10.45
CA LEU A 300 -14.51 1.73 -9.66
C LEU A 300 -14.09 2.54 -8.44
N TYR A 301 -14.98 3.40 -7.96
CA TYR A 301 -14.85 4.02 -6.64
C TYR A 301 -16.19 4.04 -5.92
N ASP A 302 -16.12 4.10 -4.60
CA ASP A 302 -17.28 4.26 -3.74
C ASP A 302 -17.53 5.76 -3.50
N PRO A 303 -18.64 6.33 -3.96
CA PRO A 303 -18.93 7.76 -3.76
C PRO A 303 -19.24 8.13 -2.31
N GLU A 304 -19.59 7.16 -1.45
CA GLU A 304 -19.83 7.39 -0.02
C GLU A 304 -18.51 7.47 0.79
N ASN A 305 -17.45 6.91 0.24
CA ASN A 305 -16.14 6.88 0.88
C ASN A 305 -15.10 7.67 0.06
N LEU A 306 -15.04 8.97 0.35
CA LEU A 306 -14.10 9.88 -0.27
C LEU A 306 -13.14 10.48 0.77
N GLN A 307 -11.92 10.73 0.37
CA GLN A 307 -10.92 11.46 1.14
C GLN A 307 -10.30 12.57 0.29
N ALA A 308 -9.73 13.58 0.94
CA ALA A 308 -8.96 14.59 0.26
C ALA A 308 -7.47 14.33 0.49
N ARG A 309 -6.70 14.28 -0.60
CA ARG A 309 -5.24 14.31 -0.57
C ARG A 309 -4.79 15.76 -0.58
N ILE A 310 -4.23 16.23 0.52
CA ILE A 310 -3.83 17.62 0.69
C ILE A 310 -2.30 17.70 0.69
N ASP A 311 -1.75 18.57 -0.15
CA ASP A 311 -0.33 18.84 -0.23
C ASP A 311 0.01 20.01 0.73
N VAL A 312 0.50 19.67 1.93
CA VAL A 312 0.82 20.63 2.98
C VAL A 312 2.27 21.09 2.84
N PRO A 313 2.54 22.41 2.75
CA PRO A 313 3.91 22.93 2.72
C PRO A 313 4.69 22.47 3.97
N LEU A 314 5.97 22.14 3.82
CA LEU A 314 6.81 21.67 4.94
C LEU A 314 6.93 22.70 6.07
N SER A 315 6.78 24.01 5.78
CA SER A 315 6.73 25.06 6.80
C SER A 315 5.55 24.89 7.78
N GLU A 316 4.43 24.34 7.30
CA GLU A 316 3.20 24.12 8.08
C GLU A 316 3.07 22.69 8.60
N ALA A 317 3.85 21.75 8.04
CA ALA A 317 3.78 20.33 8.36
C ALA A 317 4.05 20.02 9.85
N ALA A 318 4.81 20.87 10.53
CA ALA A 318 5.05 20.76 11.98
C ALA A 318 3.77 20.89 12.82
N SER A 319 2.73 21.56 12.29
CA SER A 319 1.44 21.76 12.95
C SER A 319 0.41 20.69 12.59
N LEU A 320 0.76 19.73 11.71
CA LEU A 320 -0.13 18.70 11.22
C LEU A 320 -0.18 17.53 12.20
N GLN A 321 -1.40 17.12 12.57
CA GLN A 321 -1.63 16.02 13.52
C GLN A 321 -2.72 15.07 13.01
N ILE A 322 -2.59 13.77 13.28
CA ILE A 322 -3.64 12.80 13.02
C ILE A 322 -4.83 13.09 13.96
N GLY A 323 -6.07 12.98 13.43
CA GLY A 323 -7.30 13.35 14.15
C GLY A 323 -7.60 14.85 14.14
N GLN A 324 -6.78 15.65 13.47
CA GLN A 324 -7.01 17.10 13.35
C GLN A 324 -8.25 17.36 12.49
N ALA A 325 -9.14 18.24 12.96
CA ALA A 325 -10.33 18.67 12.23
C ALA A 325 -9.95 19.56 11.04
N VAL A 326 -10.59 19.32 9.91
CA VAL A 326 -10.34 20.04 8.65
C VAL A 326 -11.67 20.46 8.04
N SER A 327 -11.75 21.70 7.58
CA SER A 327 -12.86 22.20 6.76
C SER A 327 -12.43 22.22 5.29
N ILE A 328 -13.19 21.56 4.43
CA ILE A 328 -12.88 21.42 3.02
C ILE A 328 -13.92 22.20 2.20
N THR A 329 -13.44 22.97 1.24
CA THR A 329 -14.26 23.71 0.28
C THR A 329 -13.80 23.40 -1.14
N THR A 330 -14.74 23.43 -2.07
CA THR A 330 -14.46 23.27 -3.50
C THR A 330 -15.13 24.37 -4.29
N ASP A 331 -14.51 24.78 -5.39
CA ASP A 331 -15.05 25.84 -6.25
C ASP A 331 -16.34 25.40 -6.95
N LEU A 332 -16.60 24.07 -7.05
CA LEU A 332 -17.85 23.53 -7.59
C LEU A 332 -19.05 23.79 -6.66
N LEU A 333 -18.82 23.78 -5.34
CA LEU A 333 -19.85 23.93 -4.31
C LEU A 333 -19.42 25.03 -3.31
N PRO A 334 -19.38 26.31 -3.73
CA PRO A 334 -18.78 27.38 -2.93
C PRO A 334 -19.53 27.63 -1.62
N ASP A 335 -20.82 27.36 -1.57
CA ASP A 335 -21.68 27.56 -0.40
C ASP A 335 -21.67 26.36 0.56
N THR A 336 -21.01 25.26 0.20
CA THR A 336 -20.96 24.03 1.00
C THR A 336 -19.58 23.83 1.60
N ARG A 337 -19.55 23.68 2.93
CA ARG A 337 -18.31 23.29 3.64
C ARG A 337 -18.44 21.84 4.08
N PHE A 338 -17.49 21.04 3.66
CA PHE A 338 -17.36 19.66 4.10
C PHE A 338 -16.46 19.63 5.33
N THR A 339 -16.80 18.80 6.30
CA THR A 339 -15.96 18.54 7.45
C THR A 339 -15.23 17.23 7.26
N GLY A 340 -14.00 17.16 7.75
CA GLY A 340 -13.19 15.95 7.71
C GLY A 340 -12.17 15.93 8.83
N GLU A 341 -11.44 14.84 8.90
CA GLU A 341 -10.36 14.64 9.85
C GLU A 341 -9.11 14.08 9.16
N VAL A 342 -7.94 14.48 9.65
CA VAL A 342 -6.68 13.92 9.18
C VAL A 342 -6.56 12.48 9.66
N THR A 343 -6.61 11.53 8.73
CA THR A 343 -6.49 10.09 9.03
C THR A 343 -5.06 9.60 8.92
N ARG A 344 -4.30 10.14 7.96
CA ARG A 344 -2.93 9.70 7.66
C ARG A 344 -2.08 10.88 7.22
N ILE A 345 -0.80 10.81 7.58
CA ILE A 345 0.24 11.72 7.11
C ILE A 345 1.28 10.82 6.43
N MET A 346 1.63 11.14 5.18
CA MET A 346 2.61 10.34 4.44
C MET A 346 4.00 10.51 5.07
N GLY A 347 4.76 9.40 5.15
CA GLY A 347 6.10 9.42 5.75
C GLY A 347 7.19 9.99 4.84
N GLU A 348 6.87 10.27 3.57
CA GLU A 348 7.79 10.80 2.57
C GLU A 348 7.30 12.16 2.07
N ALA A 349 8.21 13.14 2.04
CA ALA A 349 7.93 14.47 1.53
C ALA A 349 8.26 14.55 0.04
N ASP A 350 7.45 15.26 -0.73
CA ASP A 350 7.76 15.64 -2.10
C ASP A 350 8.77 16.79 -2.10
N LEU A 351 10.02 16.46 -2.41
CA LEU A 351 11.12 17.43 -2.43
C LEU A 351 10.99 18.46 -3.57
N GLN A 352 10.32 18.12 -4.67
CA GLN A 352 10.15 19.04 -5.79
C GLN A 352 9.13 20.13 -5.46
N ARG A 353 8.05 19.75 -4.78
CA ARG A 353 6.98 20.66 -4.36
C ARG A 353 7.20 21.25 -2.97
N ASN A 354 8.16 20.71 -2.22
CA ASN A 354 8.42 21.07 -0.82
C ASN A 354 7.17 20.90 0.06
N THR A 355 6.44 19.77 -0.14
CA THR A 355 5.18 19.47 0.53
C THR A 355 5.20 18.08 1.16
N LEU A 356 4.37 17.92 2.21
CA LEU A 356 4.04 16.65 2.84
C LEU A 356 2.56 16.34 2.58
N GLN A 357 2.25 15.12 2.17
CA GLN A 357 0.88 14.74 1.88
C GLN A 357 0.12 14.33 3.15
N ALA A 358 -1.03 14.94 3.36
CA ALA A 358 -2.00 14.54 4.37
C ALA A 358 -3.26 13.97 3.70
N LYS A 359 -3.77 12.86 4.24
CA LYS A 359 -5.05 12.28 3.85
C LYS A 359 -6.11 12.69 4.87
N VAL A 360 -7.16 13.31 4.36
CA VAL A 360 -8.28 13.82 5.16
C VAL A 360 -9.54 13.10 4.72
N ARG A 361 -10.12 12.28 5.61
CA ARG A 361 -11.41 11.62 5.34
C ARG A 361 -12.52 12.63 5.39
N LEU A 362 -13.42 12.63 4.41
CA LEU A 362 -14.61 13.46 4.41
C LEU A 362 -15.72 12.77 5.21
N HIS A 363 -16.42 13.55 6.03
CA HIS A 363 -17.65 13.12 6.68
C HIS A 363 -18.83 13.48 5.77
N ASN A 364 -19.65 12.49 5.42
CA ASN A 364 -20.83 12.65 4.57
C ASN A 364 -20.55 13.42 3.26
N PRO A 365 -19.74 12.85 2.37
CA PRO A 365 -19.45 13.49 1.10
C PRO A 365 -20.71 13.67 0.26
N ASP A 366 -20.82 14.81 -0.43
CA ASP A 366 -21.92 15.07 -1.35
C ASP A 366 -21.76 14.21 -2.62
N THR A 367 -22.86 13.67 -3.13
CA THR A 367 -22.88 12.84 -4.34
C THR A 367 -22.38 13.54 -5.60
N ARG A 368 -22.24 14.85 -5.60
CA ARG A 368 -21.67 15.67 -6.67
C ARG A 368 -20.15 15.72 -6.64
N LEU A 369 -19.52 15.35 -5.53
CA LEU A 369 -18.07 15.26 -5.47
C LEU A 369 -17.56 14.12 -6.35
N ARG A 370 -16.49 14.37 -7.06
CA ARG A 370 -15.82 13.39 -7.93
C ARG A 370 -14.33 13.32 -7.60
N PRO A 371 -13.70 12.16 -7.78
CA PRO A 371 -12.25 12.06 -7.74
C PRO A 371 -11.58 13.09 -8.66
N GLU A 372 -10.37 13.51 -8.31
CA GLU A 372 -9.54 14.53 -8.99
C GLU A 372 -10.13 15.97 -8.95
N MET A 373 -11.22 16.23 -8.23
CA MET A 373 -11.68 17.59 -8.01
C MET A 373 -10.76 18.35 -7.06
N LEU A 374 -10.41 19.59 -7.43
CA LEU A 374 -9.59 20.48 -6.60
C LEU A 374 -10.37 20.94 -5.38
N VAL A 375 -9.69 20.90 -4.23
CA VAL A 375 -10.23 21.36 -2.95
C VAL A 375 -9.24 22.24 -2.21
N ARG A 376 -9.77 23.09 -1.34
CA ARG A 376 -9.01 23.84 -0.32
C ARG A 376 -9.37 23.32 1.05
N ALA A 377 -8.37 22.95 1.80
CA ALA A 377 -8.49 22.45 3.16
C ALA A 377 -7.99 23.49 4.16
N ALA A 378 -8.84 23.87 5.09
CA ALA A 378 -8.51 24.71 6.23
C ALA A 378 -8.37 23.81 7.46
N PHE A 379 -7.16 23.78 8.04
CA PHE A 379 -6.83 22.97 9.19
C PHE A 379 -7.11 23.76 10.47
N HIS A 380 -7.82 23.13 11.40
CA HIS A 380 -8.19 23.72 12.69
C HIS A 380 -7.28 23.20 13.80
N PRO A 381 -7.17 23.90 14.96
CA PRO A 381 -6.45 23.39 16.10
C PRO A 381 -7.00 22.03 16.55
N SER A 382 -6.13 21.08 16.86
CA SER A 382 -6.56 19.80 17.46
C SER A 382 -7.21 20.06 18.81
N GLY A 383 -8.47 19.69 18.95
CA GLY A 383 -9.26 19.94 20.17
C GLY A 383 -8.96 18.98 21.32
N ASN A 384 -7.72 18.53 21.49
CA ASN A 384 -7.27 17.98 22.76
C ASN A 384 -6.93 19.19 23.63
N ALA A 385 -7.99 19.73 24.23
CA ALA A 385 -7.94 20.79 25.20
C ALA A 385 -7.18 20.32 26.42
N ASP A 386 -6.02 20.87 26.58
CA ASP A 386 -5.50 21.32 27.88
C ASP A 386 -4.42 22.35 27.62
N THR A 387 -4.84 23.58 27.34
CA THR A 387 -3.95 24.72 27.59
C THR A 387 -4.79 26.01 27.73
N PRO A 388 -4.63 26.75 28.80
CA PRO A 388 -5.40 27.95 29.05
C PRO A 388 -5.01 29.12 28.13
N THR A 389 -6.03 29.80 27.64
CA THR A 389 -5.93 30.98 26.79
C THR A 389 -5.27 32.15 27.55
N ALA A 390 -4.04 32.46 27.18
CA ALA A 390 -3.46 33.77 27.50
C ALA A 390 -3.66 34.69 26.29
N LYS A 391 -4.29 35.81 26.54
CA LYS A 391 -4.48 36.92 25.58
C LYS A 391 -3.13 37.53 25.20
N ASN A 392 -3.00 37.85 23.93
CA ASN A 392 -2.04 38.73 23.26
C ASN A 392 -0.68 38.13 22.81
N GLY A 393 -0.45 38.20 21.51
CA GLY A 393 0.88 38.29 20.92
C GLY A 393 1.38 36.92 20.37
N SER A 394 1.34 36.77 19.08
CA SER A 394 2.14 35.88 18.24
C SER A 394 3.35 35.26 18.96
N MET A 395 3.20 34.02 19.49
CA MET A 395 4.36 33.21 19.88
C MET A 395 4.09 31.73 19.67
N ALA A 396 5.08 31.06 19.11
CA ALA A 396 5.14 29.62 18.95
C ALA A 396 4.87 28.89 20.27
N ARG A 397 3.75 28.18 20.39
CA ARG A 397 3.28 27.53 21.62
C ARG A 397 4.22 26.40 22.03
N GLY A 398 4.72 26.48 23.26
CA GLY A 398 5.31 25.35 23.99
C GLY A 398 6.84 25.28 24.03
N LEU A 399 7.56 26.31 23.58
CA LEU A 399 9.01 26.38 23.75
C LEU A 399 9.34 27.48 24.79
N THR A 400 9.90 27.09 25.91
CA THR A 400 10.46 28.03 26.88
C THR A 400 11.91 28.30 26.52
N LEU A 401 12.27 29.55 26.32
CA LEU A 401 13.61 29.98 25.95
C LEU A 401 14.47 30.18 27.20
N PHE A 402 15.70 29.73 27.13
CA PHE A 402 16.69 29.91 28.19
C PHE A 402 17.96 30.52 27.60
N VAL A 403 18.53 31.51 28.33
CA VAL A 403 19.81 32.15 27.99
C VAL A 403 20.80 31.96 29.12
N PRO A 404 22.11 31.84 28.84
CA PRO A 404 23.13 31.77 29.87
C PRO A 404 23.12 33.04 30.73
N THR A 405 23.12 32.90 32.04
CA THR A 405 23.08 34.03 32.98
C THR A 405 24.28 34.98 32.76
N GLY A 406 25.43 34.43 32.30
CA GLY A 406 26.64 35.23 32.04
C GLY A 406 26.53 36.16 30.81
N SER A 407 25.53 35.96 29.91
CA SER A 407 25.34 36.83 28.74
C SER A 407 24.50 38.10 29.06
N LEU A 408 23.93 38.16 30.26
CA LEU A 408 23.05 39.24 30.67
C LEU A 408 23.86 40.37 31.36
N PHE A 409 23.52 41.61 31.04
CA PHE A 409 24.04 42.77 31.70
C PHE A 409 22.91 43.76 32.01
N GLU A 410 23.14 44.70 32.95
CA GLU A 410 22.13 45.61 33.45
C GLU A 410 20.84 44.85 33.86
N GLN A 411 21.00 43.81 34.69
CA GLN A 411 19.89 42.97 35.12
C GLN A 411 19.08 43.66 36.24
N SER A 412 17.75 43.71 36.06
CA SER A 412 16.74 44.06 37.06
C SER A 412 15.94 42.81 37.44
N GLN A 413 14.96 42.92 38.34
CA GLN A 413 14.15 41.74 38.77
C GLN A 413 13.33 41.12 37.66
N GLU A 414 12.89 41.88 36.66
CA GLU A 414 11.99 41.42 35.60
C GLU A 414 12.57 41.66 34.20
N SER A 415 13.71 42.34 34.05
CA SER A 415 14.30 42.67 32.77
C SER A 415 15.81 42.63 32.79
N ALA A 416 16.41 42.31 31.66
CA ALA A 416 17.86 42.34 31.42
C ALA A 416 18.16 42.76 29.99
N ARG A 417 19.38 43.18 29.74
CA ARG A 417 19.88 43.44 28.39
C ARG A 417 20.83 42.36 27.95
N VAL A 418 20.78 42.01 26.64
CA VAL A 418 21.66 41.04 26.01
C VAL A 418 22.09 41.53 24.63
N TRP A 419 23.31 41.20 24.26
CA TRP A 419 23.76 41.36 22.89
C TRP A 419 23.48 40.11 22.10
N SER A 420 22.83 40.20 20.94
CA SER A 420 22.63 39.12 19.99
C SER A 420 23.41 39.35 18.69
N VAL A 421 23.56 38.29 17.92
CA VAL A 421 24.21 38.35 16.61
C VAL A 421 23.12 38.30 15.53
N GLU A 422 22.90 39.40 14.82
CA GLU A 422 22.05 39.43 13.65
C GLU A 422 22.86 39.78 12.40
N ARG A 423 22.88 38.89 11.41
CA ARG A 423 23.58 39.08 10.15
C ARG A 423 25.05 39.53 10.27
N GLY A 424 25.75 39.01 11.29
CA GLY A 424 27.17 39.33 11.54
C GLY A 424 27.39 40.72 12.21
N ARG A 425 26.36 41.26 12.84
CA ARG A 425 26.41 42.53 13.61
C ARG A 425 25.83 42.35 15.00
N ALA A 426 26.34 43.09 15.97
CA ALA A 426 25.85 43.10 17.34
C ALA A 426 24.55 43.95 17.43
N ARG A 427 23.50 43.35 17.99
CA ARG A 427 22.22 44.01 18.27
C ARG A 427 21.89 43.91 19.77
N LEU A 428 21.43 45.00 20.30
CA LEU A 428 21.02 45.08 21.72
C LEU A 428 19.54 44.70 21.83
N HIS A 429 19.22 43.72 22.68
CA HIS A 429 17.85 43.35 23.02
C HIS A 429 17.58 43.55 24.50
N ILE A 430 16.38 44.02 24.81
CA ILE A 430 15.84 44.07 26.16
C ILE A 430 14.97 42.84 26.33
N LEU A 431 15.25 42.04 27.34
CA LEU A 431 14.55 40.79 27.63
C LEU A 431 13.65 40.96 28.84
N THR A 432 12.50 40.32 28.78
CA THR A 432 11.66 40.07 29.96
C THR A 432 12.03 38.70 30.50
N LEU A 433 12.47 38.64 31.76
CA LEU A 433 12.94 37.40 32.39
C LEU A 433 11.78 36.68 33.09
N GLY A 434 11.82 35.35 33.04
CA GLY A 434 10.94 34.49 33.82
C GLY A 434 11.55 34.13 35.17
N SER A 435 10.76 33.47 36.01
CA SER A 435 11.17 33.05 37.37
C SER A 435 12.04 31.78 37.38
N GLU A 436 12.12 31.03 36.29
CA GLU A 436 12.79 29.71 36.22
C GLU A 436 14.28 29.89 35.93
N LYS A 437 15.12 29.25 36.76
CA LYS A 437 16.58 29.17 36.57
C LYS A 437 17.00 27.69 36.55
N ARG A 438 17.75 27.27 35.53
CA ARG A 438 18.26 25.91 35.39
C ARG A 438 19.72 25.94 34.91
N GLU A 439 20.61 25.24 35.62
CA GLU A 439 21.99 24.98 35.21
C GLU A 439 22.73 26.20 34.63
N GLY A 440 22.62 27.35 35.29
CA GLY A 440 23.30 28.60 34.86
C GLY A 440 22.59 29.34 33.70
N HIS A 441 21.37 28.94 33.35
CA HIS A 441 20.50 29.61 32.38
C HIS A 441 19.29 30.19 33.09
N ILE A 442 18.75 31.27 32.55
CA ILE A 442 17.53 31.91 33.03
C ILE A 442 16.46 31.93 31.93
N GLN A 443 15.23 31.75 32.34
CA GLN A 443 14.08 31.78 31.45
C GLN A 443 13.88 33.16 30.85
N VAL A 444 13.60 33.22 29.55
CA VAL A 444 13.23 34.43 28.82
C VAL A 444 11.79 34.29 28.33
N ILE A 445 10.95 35.23 28.71
CA ILE A 445 9.54 35.28 28.29
C ILE A 445 9.40 36.04 26.98
N GLU A 446 10.17 37.13 26.79
CA GLU A 446 10.05 37.97 25.61
C GLU A 446 11.39 38.63 25.27
N GLY A 447 11.66 38.86 23.96
CA GLY A 447 12.80 39.60 23.46
C GLY A 447 13.78 38.82 22.58
N LEU A 448 13.68 37.49 22.49
CA LEU A 448 14.52 36.62 21.63
C LEU A 448 13.67 35.55 20.91
N LYS A 449 14.25 34.97 19.84
CA LYS A 449 13.66 33.89 19.09
C LYS A 449 14.44 32.60 19.30
N PRO A 450 13.80 31.40 19.13
CA PRO A 450 14.51 30.15 19.12
C PRO A 450 15.61 30.12 18.04
N GLY A 451 16.83 29.79 18.44
CA GLY A 451 17.97 29.74 17.52
C GLY A 451 18.79 31.03 17.45
N ASP A 452 18.39 32.13 18.12
CA ASP A 452 19.22 33.31 18.22
C ASP A 452 20.53 32.99 18.97
N GLN A 453 21.62 33.69 18.61
CA GLN A 453 22.90 33.56 19.26
C GLN A 453 23.16 34.79 20.13
N VAL A 454 23.39 34.58 21.43
CA VAL A 454 23.74 35.65 22.40
C VAL A 454 25.24 35.73 22.62
N ILE A 455 25.78 36.93 22.78
CA ILE A 455 27.20 37.16 22.96
C ILE A 455 27.56 36.99 24.44
N LEU A 456 28.61 36.22 24.69
CA LEU A 456 29.17 35.99 26.02
C LEU A 456 30.24 37.04 26.37
N PRO A 457 30.49 37.31 27.67
CA PRO A 457 31.55 38.22 28.10
C PRO A 457 32.94 37.85 27.56
N PRO A 458 33.83 38.85 27.35
CA PRO A 458 33.70 40.26 27.75
C PRO A 458 32.85 41.09 26.78
N LEU A 459 31.95 41.92 27.33
CA LEU A 459 31.03 42.77 26.59
C LEU A 459 31.49 44.21 26.42
N ASP A 460 32.68 44.54 26.96
CA ASP A 460 33.22 45.91 27.02
C ASP A 460 33.56 46.43 25.61
N GLY A 461 32.99 47.59 25.28
CA GLY A 461 33.28 48.27 24.01
C GLY A 461 32.42 47.87 22.80
N LEU A 462 31.42 46.97 22.97
CA LEU A 462 30.45 46.66 21.91
C LEU A 462 29.51 47.83 21.69
N LYS A 463 29.31 48.20 20.41
CA LYS A 463 28.37 49.24 19.98
C LYS A 463 27.30 48.62 19.14
N GLU A 464 26.11 49.20 19.17
CA GLU A 464 25.01 48.78 18.35
C GLU A 464 25.38 48.83 16.85
N ASN A 465 25.02 47.80 16.09
CA ASN A 465 25.31 47.63 14.67
C ASN A 465 26.80 47.44 14.34
N GLN A 466 27.66 47.16 15.36
CA GLN A 466 29.09 46.89 15.17
C GLN A 466 29.25 45.51 14.48
N ARG A 467 30.19 45.44 13.54
CA ARG A 467 30.53 44.19 12.85
C ARG A 467 31.33 43.27 13.78
N ILE A 468 30.85 42.05 13.89
CA ILE A 468 31.45 41.02 14.75
C ILE A 468 31.78 39.77 13.96
N LYS A 469 32.76 39.03 14.43
CA LYS A 469 33.16 37.70 13.92
C LYS A 469 33.05 36.71 15.08
N ILE A 470 32.30 35.67 14.88
CA ILE A 470 32.15 34.59 15.89
C ILE A 470 33.47 33.81 15.95
N ALA A 471 34.07 33.77 17.14
CA ALA A 471 35.23 32.91 17.40
C ALA A 471 34.77 31.47 17.34
N SER A 472 35.37 30.66 16.46
CA SER A 472 35.14 29.20 16.40
C SER A 472 35.69 28.61 17.68
N SER A 473 34.81 28.11 18.58
CA SER A 473 35.24 27.25 19.68
C SER A 473 35.82 25.96 19.11
N THR A 474 37.11 25.71 19.38
CA THR A 474 37.80 24.44 19.15
C THR A 474 37.28 23.40 20.14
#